data_9afd0acd288871280f45c671f19d0250
#
_entry.id   9afd0acd288871280f45c671f19d0250
#
_cell.length_a   1.000
_cell.length_b   1.000
_cell.length_c   1.000
_cell.angle_alpha   90.00
_cell.angle_beta   90.00
_cell.angle_gamma   90.00
#
_symmetry.space_group_name_H-M   'P 1'
#
loop_
_entity.id
_entity.type
_entity.pdbx_description
1 polymer ?
#
loop_
_entity_poly.entity_id
_entity_poly.type
_entity_poly.pdbx_seq_one_letter_code
_entity_poly.pdbx_strand_id
1 'polypeptide(L)'
;GEGDDHFYIDGETVPSLCGTGTEDYFNDSWGFRPFVAPAHGVTLYEGVFAGDRLTAYRWHLSDPVHFTNSLKFSIEHRGSVVTDEGKKVSSSGERPDWVSSVAFWYQTPAVANEVPLPPATNRVAPYRVLQAKNLTFRGDPPTTVKQEEEGLIYAPGKPDAQIEFDFEVPLPGRYQIAAVLILSLSSARYQPMLDGQPVGPELDL
;
A
#
# COMPACT_ATOMS: atom_id res chain seq x y z
N GLY A 1 8.37 -5.13 -5.13
CA GLY A 1 9.80 -5.12 -4.81
C GLY A 1 10.71 -5.33 -6.02
N GLU A 2 10.19 -5.83 -7.14
CA GLU A 2 10.98 -6.34 -8.28
C GLU A 2 11.42 -5.25 -9.29
N GLY A 3 11.12 -3.98 -9.03
CA GLY A 3 11.47 -2.91 -9.95
C GLY A 3 12.89 -2.43 -9.73
N ASP A 4 13.71 -2.49 -10.77
CA ASP A 4 15.11 -2.09 -10.74
C ASP A 4 15.27 -0.59 -10.67
N ASP A 5 16.28 -0.13 -9.96
CA ASP A 5 16.71 1.26 -9.95
C ASP A 5 17.74 1.52 -11.06
N HIS A 6 17.61 2.67 -11.72
CA HIS A 6 18.46 3.06 -12.83
C HIS A 6 18.96 4.50 -12.66
N PHE A 7 20.27 4.70 -12.74
CA PHE A 7 20.91 6.02 -12.76
C PHE A 7 21.52 6.28 -14.12
N TYR A 8 21.06 7.32 -14.79
CA TYR A 8 21.60 7.82 -16.05
C TYR A 8 22.36 9.11 -15.75
N ILE A 9 23.67 9.06 -15.91
CA ILE A 9 24.57 10.16 -15.55
C ILE A 9 24.98 10.91 -16.83
N ASP A 10 24.90 12.24 -16.76
CA ASP A 10 25.38 13.16 -17.81
C ASP A 10 24.87 12.86 -19.24
N GLY A 11 23.59 12.48 -19.34
CA GLY A 11 22.93 12.26 -20.63
C GLY A 11 23.07 10.86 -21.20
N GLU A 12 23.47 9.91 -20.39
CA GLU A 12 23.52 8.49 -20.78
C GLU A 12 22.16 8.00 -21.31
N THR A 13 22.19 7.13 -22.32
CA THR A 13 21.02 6.43 -22.87
C THR A 13 20.86 5.02 -22.29
N VAL A 14 21.95 4.46 -21.76
CA VAL A 14 21.98 3.23 -20.99
C VAL A 14 22.49 3.56 -19.61
N PRO A 15 21.81 3.18 -18.53
CA PRO A 15 22.22 3.57 -17.19
C PRO A 15 23.54 2.90 -16.82
N SER A 16 24.45 3.66 -16.22
CA SER A 16 25.74 3.14 -15.75
C SER A 16 25.64 2.48 -14.37
N LEU A 17 24.59 2.79 -13.60
CA LEU A 17 24.28 2.12 -12.35
C LEU A 17 22.87 1.55 -12.42
N CYS A 18 22.75 0.26 -12.15
CA CYS A 18 21.48 -0.47 -12.11
C CYS A 18 21.44 -1.32 -10.85
N GLY A 19 20.28 -1.32 -10.21
CA GLY A 19 19.98 -2.26 -9.14
C GLY A 19 19.31 -3.53 -9.64
N THR A 20 18.75 -4.28 -8.70
CA THR A 20 18.15 -5.61 -8.92
C THR A 20 16.74 -5.71 -8.34
N GLY A 21 16.26 -4.69 -7.67
CA GLY A 21 14.93 -4.62 -7.09
C GLY A 21 14.75 -3.39 -6.20
N THR A 22 13.51 -2.96 -6.05
CA THR A 22 13.18 -1.78 -5.22
C THR A 22 13.55 -2.01 -3.76
N GLU A 23 13.33 -3.20 -3.22
CA GLU A 23 13.72 -3.54 -1.86
C GLU A 23 15.24 -3.52 -1.68
N ASP A 24 15.99 -4.03 -2.68
CA ASP A 24 17.46 -4.03 -2.66
C ASP A 24 18.01 -2.59 -2.68
N TYR A 25 17.36 -1.71 -3.46
CA TYR A 25 17.70 -0.28 -3.46
C TYR A 25 17.55 0.34 -2.08
N PHE A 26 16.50 0.00 -1.34
CA PHE A 26 16.31 0.49 0.04
C PHE A 26 17.05 -0.35 1.09
N ASN A 27 17.94 -1.25 0.66
CA ASN A 27 18.81 -2.07 1.50
C ASN A 27 18.06 -3.09 2.38
N ASP A 28 16.98 -3.61 1.84
CA ASP A 28 16.30 -4.81 2.32
C ASP A 28 16.57 -5.96 1.33
N SER A 29 15.89 -7.09 1.42
CA SER A 29 16.02 -8.23 0.51
C SER A 29 14.81 -9.17 0.63
N TRP A 30 14.40 -9.73 -0.52
CA TRP A 30 13.21 -10.60 -0.61
C TRP A 30 11.94 -9.99 -0.01
N GLY A 31 11.72 -8.71 -0.32
CA GLY A 31 10.61 -7.90 0.15
C GLY A 31 11.02 -6.86 1.19
N PHE A 32 10.03 -6.20 1.76
CA PHE A 32 10.24 -5.11 2.70
C PHE A 32 9.91 -5.54 4.13
N ARG A 33 10.64 -4.97 5.10
CA ARG A 33 10.42 -5.11 6.54
C ARG A 33 10.56 -3.76 7.22
N PRO A 34 9.87 -3.51 8.34
CA PRO A 34 10.09 -2.27 9.11
C PRO A 34 11.50 -2.24 9.70
N PHE A 35 12.27 -1.23 9.38
CA PHE A 35 13.56 -0.94 10.02
C PHE A 35 13.98 0.51 9.81
N VAL A 36 14.88 1.00 10.63
CA VAL A 36 15.43 2.36 10.54
C VAL A 36 16.93 2.31 10.78
N ALA A 37 17.69 2.80 9.81
CA ALA A 37 19.14 2.97 9.87
C ALA A 37 19.52 4.41 9.49
N PRO A 38 20.74 4.90 9.76
CA PRO A 38 21.09 6.29 9.49
C PRO A 38 20.96 6.73 8.04
N ALA A 39 21.18 5.83 7.07
CA ALA A 39 21.18 6.17 5.65
C ALA A 39 20.03 5.53 4.84
N HIS A 40 19.29 4.60 5.40
CA HIS A 40 18.21 3.90 4.71
C HIS A 40 17.22 3.30 5.71
N GLY A 41 16.01 3.00 5.26
CA GLY A 41 15.02 2.37 6.12
C GLY A 41 13.63 2.32 5.51
N VAL A 42 12.77 1.54 6.16
CA VAL A 42 11.34 1.39 5.86
C VAL A 42 10.57 1.82 7.11
N THR A 43 9.99 3.01 7.07
CA THR A 43 9.34 3.63 8.23
C THR A 43 7.86 3.33 8.34
N LEU A 44 7.26 2.88 7.25
CA LEU A 44 5.89 2.37 7.21
C LEU A 44 5.86 1.12 6.35
N TYR A 45 5.30 0.07 6.87
CA TYR A 45 5.06 -1.17 6.15
C TYR A 45 3.80 -1.83 6.71
N GLU A 46 2.71 -1.79 5.95
CA GLU A 46 1.43 -2.35 6.39
C GLU A 46 1.28 -3.83 6.00
N GLY A 47 2.00 -4.28 4.97
CA GLY A 47 1.96 -5.67 4.52
C GLY A 47 2.29 -5.84 3.04
N VAL A 48 1.77 -6.91 2.46
CA VAL A 48 2.03 -7.35 1.07
C VAL A 48 0.77 -7.37 0.21
N PHE A 49 -0.36 -6.99 0.76
CA PHE A 49 -1.63 -7.00 0.02
C PHE A 49 -1.80 -5.74 -0.81
N ALA A 50 -2.65 -5.81 -1.81
CA ALA A 50 -2.97 -4.66 -2.62
C ALA A 50 -3.63 -3.57 -1.75
N GLY A 51 -3.15 -2.32 -1.88
CA GLY A 51 -3.60 -1.19 -1.06
C GLY A 51 -2.80 -0.96 0.21
N ASP A 52 -1.96 -1.90 0.65
CA ASP A 52 -1.05 -1.70 1.77
C ASP A 52 -0.04 -0.61 1.45
N ARG A 53 0.25 0.21 2.46
CA ARG A 53 1.14 1.35 2.31
C ARG A 53 2.56 1.00 2.74
N LEU A 54 3.50 1.59 2.01
CA LEU A 54 4.92 1.48 2.31
C LEU A 54 5.56 2.85 2.18
N THR A 55 6.48 3.16 3.09
CA THR A 55 7.36 4.34 3.00
C THR A 55 8.78 3.92 3.28
N ALA A 56 9.67 4.20 2.34
CA ALA A 56 11.08 3.89 2.44
C ALA A 56 11.93 5.12 2.12
N TYR A 57 13.15 5.15 2.63
CA TYR A 57 14.12 6.22 2.35
C TYR A 57 15.53 5.66 2.16
N ARG A 58 16.31 6.33 1.32
CA ARG A 58 17.75 6.11 1.17
C ARG A 58 18.47 7.44 1.00
N TRP A 59 19.58 7.61 1.71
CA TRP A 59 20.48 8.74 1.63
C TRP A 59 21.84 8.27 1.11
N HIS A 60 22.22 8.73 -0.07
CA HIS A 60 23.53 8.46 -0.67
C HIS A 60 24.62 9.38 -0.09
N LEU A 61 24.83 9.32 1.24
CA LEU A 61 25.82 10.17 1.93
C LEU A 61 27.21 9.57 1.89
N SER A 62 27.31 8.26 2.03
CA SER A 62 28.58 7.52 1.98
C SER A 62 28.94 7.04 0.57
N ASP A 63 27.94 6.92 -0.29
CA ASP A 63 28.02 6.45 -1.67
C ASP A 63 27.36 7.41 -2.65
N PRO A 64 27.79 8.69 -2.70
CA PRO A 64 27.12 9.70 -3.52
C PRO A 64 27.23 9.39 -5.00
N VAL A 65 26.11 9.58 -5.72
CA VAL A 65 26.08 9.49 -7.17
C VAL A 65 26.47 10.86 -7.74
N HIS A 66 27.66 10.96 -8.32
CA HIS A 66 28.19 12.19 -8.87
C HIS A 66 27.73 12.41 -10.32
N PHE A 67 27.39 13.63 -10.64
CA PHE A 67 27.10 14.07 -12.01
C PHE A 67 27.68 15.47 -12.27
N THR A 68 27.93 15.79 -13.53
CA THR A 68 28.47 17.09 -13.96
C THR A 68 27.41 17.97 -14.59
N ASN A 69 26.56 17.38 -15.43
CA ASN A 69 25.56 18.11 -16.22
C ASN A 69 24.12 17.71 -15.86
N SER A 70 23.87 16.43 -15.68
CA SER A 70 22.52 15.94 -15.41
C SER A 70 22.53 14.58 -14.73
N LEU A 71 21.49 14.34 -13.95
CA LEU A 71 21.20 13.05 -13.36
C LEU A 71 19.72 12.73 -13.60
N LYS A 72 19.45 11.56 -14.21
CA LYS A 72 18.12 10.99 -14.26
C LYS A 72 18.13 9.71 -13.40
N PHE A 73 17.27 9.68 -12.41
CA PHE A 73 17.04 8.51 -11.57
C PHE A 73 15.62 7.99 -11.78
N SER A 74 15.47 6.70 -11.92
CA SER A 74 14.17 6.03 -12.03
C SER A 74 14.17 4.70 -11.31
N ILE A 75 13.01 4.30 -10.81
CA ILE A 75 12.75 2.97 -10.28
C ILE A 75 11.57 2.41 -11.07
N GLU A 76 11.68 1.19 -11.54
CA GLU A 76 10.61 0.49 -12.22
C GLU A 76 9.47 0.15 -11.24
N HIS A 77 8.23 0.22 -11.71
CA HIS A 77 7.07 -0.23 -10.94
C HIS A 77 6.74 -1.68 -11.31
N ARG A 78 7.43 -2.63 -10.70
CA ARG A 78 7.26 -4.06 -10.95
C ARG A 78 7.07 -4.84 -9.66
N GLY A 79 6.39 -5.98 -9.79
CA GLY A 79 6.15 -6.86 -8.66
C GLY A 79 5.13 -7.95 -8.97
N SER A 80 4.61 -8.58 -7.93
CA SER A 80 3.59 -9.60 -8.09
C SER A 80 2.30 -9.01 -8.64
N VAL A 81 1.83 -9.59 -9.72
CA VAL A 81 0.55 -9.27 -10.36
C VAL A 81 -0.39 -10.43 -10.15
N VAL A 82 -1.57 -10.14 -9.63
CA VAL A 82 -2.64 -11.09 -9.41
C VAL A 82 -3.91 -10.64 -10.13
N THR A 83 -4.74 -11.57 -10.57
CA THR A 83 -6.09 -11.27 -11.08
C THR A 83 -7.02 -10.87 -9.93
N ASP A 84 -8.23 -10.43 -10.27
CA ASP A 84 -9.24 -10.10 -9.28
C ASP A 84 -9.69 -11.31 -8.46
N GLU A 85 -9.56 -12.51 -9.03
CA GLU A 85 -9.84 -13.78 -8.36
C GLU A 85 -8.63 -14.28 -7.52
N GLY A 86 -7.58 -13.47 -7.36
CA GLY A 86 -6.39 -13.78 -6.58
C GLY A 86 -5.39 -14.72 -7.26
N LYS A 87 -5.57 -15.04 -8.54
CA LYS A 87 -4.62 -15.89 -9.27
C LYS A 87 -3.37 -15.11 -9.64
N LYS A 88 -2.20 -15.61 -9.25
CA LYS A 88 -0.91 -15.02 -9.63
C LYS A 88 -0.66 -15.17 -11.13
N VAL A 89 -0.44 -14.03 -11.80
CA VAL A 89 -0.12 -13.93 -13.23
C VAL A 89 1.39 -13.79 -13.44
N SER A 90 2.05 -13.00 -12.62
CA SER A 90 3.48 -12.74 -12.70
C SER A 90 4.05 -12.48 -11.32
N SER A 91 5.34 -12.76 -11.12
CA SER A 91 6.09 -12.34 -9.95
C SER A 91 6.78 -10.98 -10.15
N SER A 92 6.99 -10.56 -11.38
CA SER A 92 7.71 -9.33 -11.73
C SER A 92 7.05 -8.57 -12.89
N GLY A 93 5.72 -8.55 -12.94
CA GLY A 93 4.96 -7.79 -13.94
C GLY A 93 4.91 -6.30 -13.61
N GLU A 94 4.58 -5.48 -14.61
CA GLU A 94 4.30 -4.06 -14.42
C GLU A 94 3.06 -3.86 -13.54
N ARG A 95 3.10 -2.83 -12.69
CA ARG A 95 2.04 -2.54 -11.73
C ARG A 95 1.60 -1.08 -11.82
N PRO A 96 0.30 -0.81 -11.82
CA PRO A 96 -0.26 0.55 -11.78
C PRO A 96 -0.37 1.08 -10.35
N ASP A 97 0.65 0.92 -9.51
CA ASP A 97 0.62 1.36 -8.12
C ASP A 97 0.71 2.88 -8.00
N TRP A 98 0.08 3.44 -6.98
CA TRP A 98 0.25 4.83 -6.61
C TRP A 98 1.60 5.01 -5.90
N VAL A 99 2.46 5.83 -6.50
CA VAL A 99 3.79 6.11 -5.97
C VAL A 99 4.04 7.61 -5.94
N SER A 100 4.66 8.06 -4.87
CA SER A 100 5.20 9.41 -4.75
C SER A 100 6.65 9.34 -4.30
N SER A 101 7.47 10.25 -4.79
CA SER A 101 8.88 10.33 -4.41
C SER A 101 9.31 11.78 -4.18
N VAL A 102 10.32 11.94 -3.35
CA VAL A 102 11.03 13.20 -3.13
C VAL A 102 12.51 12.92 -3.27
N ALA A 103 13.20 13.70 -4.09
CA ALA A 103 14.65 13.64 -4.25
C ALA A 103 15.30 14.89 -3.70
N PHE A 104 16.44 14.72 -3.05
CA PHE A 104 17.30 15.81 -2.59
C PHE A 104 18.68 15.65 -3.22
N TRP A 105 19.25 16.76 -3.68
CA TRP A 105 20.59 16.75 -4.26
C TRP A 105 21.32 18.06 -3.97
N TYR A 106 22.63 18.06 -4.11
CA TYR A 106 23.48 19.24 -4.03
C TYR A 106 23.99 19.58 -5.42
N GLN A 107 23.91 20.84 -5.81
CA GLN A 107 24.47 21.32 -7.08
C GLN A 107 25.02 22.72 -6.99
N THR A 108 25.96 23.04 -7.89
CA THR A 108 26.52 24.36 -8.07
C THR A 108 26.44 24.76 -9.56
N PRO A 109 25.87 25.95 -9.91
CA PRO A 109 25.19 26.88 -9.01
C PRO A 109 23.87 26.29 -8.46
N ALA A 110 23.42 26.84 -7.34
CA ALA A 110 22.09 26.51 -6.83
C ALA A 110 21.01 26.99 -7.80
N VAL A 111 20.07 26.14 -8.12
CA VAL A 111 18.91 26.45 -8.97
C VAL A 111 17.65 26.29 -8.17
N ALA A 112 16.76 27.27 -8.21
CA ALA A 112 15.44 27.10 -7.62
C ALA A 112 14.62 26.10 -8.42
N ASN A 113 14.02 25.14 -7.72
CA ASN A 113 13.05 24.26 -8.33
C ASN A 113 11.71 25.00 -8.43
N GLU A 114 11.37 25.50 -9.61
CA GLU A 114 10.14 26.25 -9.86
C GLU A 114 8.95 25.35 -10.25
N VAL A 115 9.15 24.02 -10.32
CA VAL A 115 8.06 23.11 -10.64
C VAL A 115 7.09 23.05 -9.46
N PRO A 116 5.86 23.55 -9.62
CA PRO A 116 4.89 23.49 -8.53
C PRO A 116 4.55 22.04 -8.21
N LEU A 117 4.37 21.73 -6.93
CA LEU A 117 3.88 20.42 -6.50
C LEU A 117 2.48 20.20 -7.08
N PRO A 118 2.20 19.02 -7.64
CA PRO A 118 0.85 18.67 -8.04
C PRO A 118 -0.12 18.80 -6.85
N PRO A 119 -1.41 19.04 -7.07
CA PRO A 119 -2.42 19.04 -6.01
C PRO A 119 -2.33 17.78 -5.15
N ALA A 120 -2.65 17.88 -3.87
CA ALA A 120 -2.59 16.74 -2.94
C ALA A 120 -3.44 15.55 -3.43
N THR A 121 -4.57 15.81 -4.07
CA THR A 121 -5.45 14.81 -4.69
C THR A 121 -4.77 13.98 -5.78
N ASN A 122 -3.70 14.49 -6.39
CA ASN A 122 -2.93 13.80 -7.43
C ASN A 122 -1.66 13.13 -6.87
N ARG A 123 -1.35 13.34 -5.59
CA ARG A 123 -0.14 12.81 -4.94
C ARG A 123 -0.42 11.72 -3.92
N VAL A 124 -1.67 11.58 -3.51
CA VAL A 124 -2.11 10.61 -2.51
C VAL A 124 -3.17 9.74 -3.14
N ALA A 125 -3.00 8.42 -3.06
CA ALA A 125 -4.03 7.49 -3.50
C ALA A 125 -5.35 7.79 -2.78
N PRO A 126 -6.47 7.82 -3.47
CA PRO A 126 -7.78 8.02 -2.85
C PRO A 126 -8.02 6.86 -1.85
N TYR A 127 -8.14 7.24 -0.60
CA TYR A 127 -8.23 6.31 0.51
C TYR A 127 -9.24 6.82 1.54
N ARG A 128 -10.10 5.94 2.02
CA ARG A 128 -11.09 6.27 3.03
C ARG A 128 -11.17 5.16 4.08
N VAL A 129 -10.98 5.53 5.33
CA VAL A 129 -11.23 4.64 6.47
C VAL A 129 -12.63 4.87 6.97
N LEU A 130 -13.40 3.80 7.04
CA LEU A 130 -14.71 3.78 7.65
C LEU A 130 -14.61 2.98 8.96
N GLN A 131 -14.92 3.64 10.06
CA GLN A 131 -14.99 2.96 11.35
C GLN A 131 -16.34 2.24 11.45
N ALA A 132 -16.34 0.91 11.58
CA ALA A 132 -17.55 0.10 11.63
C ALA A 132 -18.56 0.61 12.69
N LYS A 133 -18.07 1.07 13.84
CA LYS A 133 -18.90 1.66 14.91
C LYS A 133 -19.66 2.93 14.50
N ASN A 134 -19.24 3.61 13.43
CA ASN A 134 -19.85 4.84 12.93
C ASN A 134 -20.74 4.58 11.70
N LEU A 135 -20.78 3.36 11.20
CA LEU A 135 -21.65 2.98 10.10
C LEU A 135 -23.04 2.60 10.61
N THR A 136 -24.03 2.86 9.77
CA THR A 136 -25.33 2.25 9.96
C THR A 136 -25.22 0.76 9.70
N PHE A 137 -25.68 -0.04 10.64
CA PHE A 137 -25.67 -1.49 10.48
C PHE A 137 -27.04 -2.05 10.80
N ARG A 138 -27.35 -3.19 10.19
CA ARG A 138 -28.52 -4.02 10.46
C ARG A 138 -28.08 -5.48 10.44
N GLY A 139 -28.91 -6.33 10.98
CA GLY A 139 -28.63 -7.76 10.95
C GLY A 139 -29.61 -8.55 11.76
N ASP A 140 -29.36 -9.85 11.83
CA ASP A 140 -30.09 -10.73 12.70
C ASP A 140 -30.02 -10.26 14.14
N PRO A 141 -31.08 -10.49 14.96
CA PRO A 141 -31.07 -10.04 16.34
C PRO A 141 -29.80 -10.49 17.04
N PRO A 142 -28.93 -9.56 17.43
CA PRO A 142 -27.73 -9.94 18.14
C PRO A 142 -28.10 -10.30 19.57
N THR A 143 -27.35 -11.22 20.15
CA THR A 143 -27.38 -11.37 21.60
C THR A 143 -26.79 -10.12 22.25
N THR A 144 -25.80 -9.53 21.61
CA THR A 144 -25.15 -8.32 22.07
C THR A 144 -24.46 -7.58 20.92
N VAL A 145 -24.69 -6.28 20.81
CA VAL A 145 -23.83 -5.38 20.04
C VAL A 145 -23.20 -4.40 21.00
N LYS A 146 -21.88 -4.28 20.98
CA LYS A 146 -21.14 -3.29 21.74
C LYS A 146 -20.32 -2.43 20.80
N GLN A 147 -20.34 -1.14 21.03
CA GLN A 147 -19.42 -0.20 20.41
C GLN A 147 -18.29 0.05 21.39
N GLU A 148 -17.11 -0.42 21.06
CA GLU A 148 -15.91 -0.21 21.84
C GLU A 148 -15.04 0.88 21.21
N GLU A 149 -14.05 1.36 21.93
CA GLU A 149 -13.15 2.38 21.42
C GLU A 149 -12.44 1.94 20.13
N GLU A 150 -12.06 0.69 20.07
CA GLU A 150 -11.30 0.09 18.95
C GLU A 150 -12.19 -0.47 17.83
N GLY A 151 -13.49 -0.62 18.02
CA GLY A 151 -14.36 -1.19 16.99
C GLY A 151 -15.78 -1.52 17.43
N LEU A 152 -16.41 -2.40 16.67
CA LEU A 152 -17.73 -2.96 16.90
C LEU A 152 -17.61 -4.44 17.24
N ILE A 153 -18.18 -4.85 18.35
CA ILE A 153 -18.31 -6.25 18.73
C ILE A 153 -19.75 -6.70 18.47
N TYR A 154 -19.88 -7.70 17.60
CA TYR A 154 -21.16 -8.33 17.29
C TYR A 154 -21.14 -9.79 17.77
N ALA A 155 -22.01 -10.11 18.70
CA ALA A 155 -22.19 -11.48 19.14
C ALA A 155 -23.48 -12.05 18.55
N PRO A 156 -23.41 -13.00 17.60
CA PRO A 156 -24.59 -13.56 16.95
C PRO A 156 -25.44 -14.35 17.93
N GLY A 157 -26.76 -14.22 17.80
CA GLY A 157 -27.73 -14.95 18.63
C GLY A 157 -28.08 -16.34 18.11
N LYS A 158 -27.59 -16.67 16.88
CA LYS A 158 -27.86 -17.95 16.21
C LYS A 158 -26.72 -18.29 15.24
N PRO A 159 -26.57 -19.56 14.85
CA PRO A 159 -25.74 -19.93 13.70
C PRO A 159 -26.21 -19.18 12.44
N ASP A 160 -25.29 -18.91 11.54
CA ASP A 160 -25.51 -18.23 10.24
C ASP A 160 -26.13 -16.82 10.37
N ALA A 161 -25.94 -16.16 11.51
CA ALA A 161 -26.37 -14.79 11.70
C ALA A 161 -25.59 -13.85 10.81
N GLN A 162 -26.24 -12.81 10.29
CA GLN A 162 -25.66 -11.82 9.42
C GLN A 162 -25.62 -10.44 10.10
N ILE A 163 -24.56 -9.69 9.83
CA ILE A 163 -24.47 -8.29 10.11
C ILE A 163 -24.10 -7.54 8.81
N GLU A 164 -24.84 -6.53 8.49
CA GLU A 164 -24.67 -5.74 7.28
C GLU A 164 -24.32 -4.30 7.63
N PHE A 165 -23.42 -3.71 6.86
CA PHE A 165 -23.02 -2.31 6.97
C PHE A 165 -23.34 -1.59 5.67
N ASP A 166 -24.00 -0.45 5.76
CA ASP A 166 -24.22 0.42 4.62
C ASP A 166 -23.14 1.50 4.58
N PHE A 167 -22.53 1.66 3.42
CA PHE A 167 -21.60 2.76 3.16
C PHE A 167 -21.70 3.25 1.72
N GLU A 168 -21.38 4.52 1.51
CA GLU A 168 -21.41 5.15 0.20
C GLU A 168 -20.01 5.32 -0.37
N VAL A 169 -19.88 5.05 -1.67
CA VAL A 169 -18.70 5.41 -2.45
C VAL A 169 -18.91 6.78 -3.10
N PRO A 170 -17.93 7.70 -3.00
CA PRO A 170 -18.15 9.10 -3.42
C PRO A 170 -18.25 9.28 -4.93
N LEU A 171 -17.68 8.38 -5.71
CA LEU A 171 -17.66 8.45 -7.18
C LEU A 171 -17.83 7.05 -7.76
N PRO A 172 -18.46 6.93 -8.94
CA PRO A 172 -18.46 5.68 -9.68
C PRO A 172 -17.01 5.26 -10.00
N GLY A 173 -16.67 4.00 -9.79
CA GLY A 173 -15.32 3.53 -10.06
C GLY A 173 -15.10 2.13 -9.53
N ARG A 174 -13.87 1.67 -9.67
CA ARG A 174 -13.40 0.40 -9.13
C ARG A 174 -12.73 0.65 -7.79
N TYR A 175 -13.14 -0.08 -6.80
CA TYR A 175 -12.65 0.06 -5.43
C TYR A 175 -12.10 -1.27 -4.93
N GLN A 176 -11.06 -1.19 -4.12
CA GLN A 176 -10.67 -2.28 -3.25
C GLN A 176 -11.28 -2.03 -1.87
N ILE A 177 -11.92 -3.05 -1.32
CA ILE A 177 -12.48 -3.01 0.02
C ILE A 177 -11.65 -3.95 0.89
N ALA A 178 -11.21 -3.44 2.03
CA ALA A 178 -10.55 -4.23 3.07
C ALA A 178 -11.32 -4.06 4.38
N ALA A 179 -11.51 -5.15 5.09
CA ALA A 179 -12.06 -5.16 6.44
C ALA A 179 -10.98 -5.59 7.43
N VAL A 180 -10.82 -4.82 8.51
CA VAL A 180 -9.96 -5.21 9.63
C VAL A 180 -10.84 -5.90 10.66
N LEU A 181 -10.57 -7.19 10.89
CA LEU A 181 -11.25 -8.00 11.87
C LEU A 181 -10.34 -8.21 13.09
N ILE A 182 -10.91 -8.08 14.28
CA ILE A 182 -10.18 -8.32 15.52
C ILE A 182 -10.37 -9.79 15.89
N LEU A 183 -9.27 -10.52 15.95
CA LEU A 183 -9.27 -11.92 16.38
C LEU A 183 -9.50 -12.03 17.88
N SER A 184 -10.34 -12.96 18.29
CA SER A 184 -10.54 -13.29 19.69
C SER A 184 -10.61 -14.81 19.88
N LEU A 185 -10.44 -15.27 21.11
CA LEU A 185 -10.52 -16.70 21.46
C LEU A 185 -11.91 -17.33 21.21
N SER A 186 -12.91 -16.48 20.99
CA SER A 186 -14.29 -16.89 20.70
C SER A 186 -14.71 -16.53 19.26
N SER A 187 -13.75 -16.31 18.37
CA SER A 187 -14.02 -16.00 16.96
C SER A 187 -14.66 -17.20 16.27
N ALA A 188 -15.40 -16.92 15.21
CA ALA A 188 -16.17 -17.89 14.46
C ALA A 188 -15.77 -17.84 12.98
N ARG A 189 -16.38 -18.68 12.17
CA ARG A 189 -16.25 -18.62 10.73
C ARG A 189 -17.09 -17.50 10.15
N TYR A 190 -16.54 -16.80 9.17
CA TYR A 190 -17.17 -15.68 8.51
C TYR A 190 -17.13 -15.87 7.00
N GLN A 191 -18.26 -15.64 6.34
CA GLN A 191 -18.32 -15.49 4.89
C GLN A 191 -18.53 -14.01 4.58
N PRO A 192 -17.51 -13.31 4.03
CA PRO A 192 -17.70 -11.95 3.55
C PRO A 192 -18.72 -11.90 2.42
N MET A 193 -19.59 -10.89 2.44
CA MET A 193 -20.61 -10.66 1.44
C MET A 193 -20.53 -9.22 0.95
N LEU A 194 -20.80 -8.99 -0.33
CA LEU A 194 -20.97 -7.65 -0.90
C LEU A 194 -22.24 -7.64 -1.75
N ASP A 195 -23.15 -6.72 -1.46
CA ASP A 195 -24.45 -6.62 -2.13
C ASP A 195 -25.19 -7.98 -2.19
N GLY A 196 -25.13 -8.74 -1.08
CA GLY A 196 -25.78 -10.03 -0.96
C GLY A 196 -25.09 -11.18 -1.70
N GLN A 197 -23.91 -10.96 -2.28
CA GLN A 197 -23.12 -12.00 -2.93
C GLN A 197 -21.86 -12.35 -2.11
N PRO A 198 -21.50 -13.63 -1.97
CA PRO A 198 -20.28 -14.01 -1.30
C PRO A 198 -19.05 -13.51 -2.05
N VAL A 199 -18.09 -12.94 -1.32
CA VAL A 199 -16.82 -12.43 -1.87
C VAL A 199 -15.65 -13.04 -1.10
N GLY A 200 -14.72 -13.64 -1.82
CA GLY A 200 -13.58 -14.33 -1.20
C GLY A 200 -13.92 -15.63 -0.48
N PRO A 201 -12.93 -16.25 0.16
CA PRO A 201 -13.12 -17.49 0.91
C PRO A 201 -13.85 -17.24 2.25
N GLU A 202 -14.40 -18.30 2.80
CA GLU A 202 -14.80 -18.33 4.21
C GLU A 202 -13.55 -18.17 5.09
N LEU A 203 -13.63 -17.30 6.09
CA LEU A 203 -12.56 -17.02 7.02
C LEU A 203 -12.81 -17.77 8.34
N ASP A 204 -11.87 -18.59 8.76
CA ASP A 204 -11.85 -19.27 10.06
C ASP A 204 -10.84 -18.51 10.94
N LEU A 205 -11.36 -17.67 11.86
CA LEU A 205 -10.57 -16.70 12.64
C LEU A 205 -10.43 -17.15 14.10
#